data_8afa9a22c20da5da2b9803dbcb543f91
#
_entry.id   8afa9a22c20da5da2b9803dbcb543f91
#
_cell.length_a   1.000
_cell.length_b   1.000
_cell.length_c   1.000
_cell.angle_alpha   90.00
_cell.angle_beta   90.00
_cell.angle_gamma   90.00
#
_symmetry.space_group_name_H-M   'P 1'
#
loop_
_entity.id
_entity.type
_entity.pdbx_description
1 polymer ?
#
loop_
_entity_poly.entity_id
_entity_poly.type
_entity_poly.pdbx_seq_one_letter_code
_entity_poly.pdbx_strand_id
1 'polypeptide(L)'
;MRIRFGYSADADDAFMAWSLPEDWEHVVSDIQTLNEWALEGRLEVTAVSAHAYAHVRDRYELLPSGASMGLGYGPVVVAPEPLSRGQLQRTEIAVPGTLTTGFLVLREYLGGDFLHRVVPFDEILDEVASGRATAGLVLHEGQLIYERLGLAKCVDVGEWWTAETGLPLPLGLVVARRDVDADAAGAALRVSIGAALANREEALAFAAGYSRGVDAETLARHVELYVNELSVDMGEEGRRAVEELVALVDL
;
A
#
# COMPACT_ATOMS: atom_id res chain seq x y z
N MET A 1 15.57 -9.37 21.69
CA MET A 1 15.92 -9.49 20.26
C MET A 1 15.75 -8.10 19.67
N ARG A 2 16.70 -7.60 18.88
CA ARG A 2 16.55 -6.31 18.19
C ARG A 2 15.54 -6.50 17.07
N ILE A 3 14.52 -5.66 16.97
CA ILE A 3 13.51 -5.73 15.93
C ILE A 3 13.92 -4.82 14.78
N ARG A 4 14.04 -5.38 13.57
CA ARG A 4 14.15 -4.63 12.32
C ARG A 4 12.73 -4.48 11.77
N PHE A 5 12.28 -3.23 11.68
CA PHE A 5 10.98 -2.91 11.14
C PHE A 5 11.10 -2.39 9.71
N GLY A 6 10.60 -3.18 8.75
CA GLY A 6 10.54 -2.79 7.35
C GLY A 6 9.27 -2.02 7.05
N TYR A 7 9.40 -0.87 6.37
CA TYR A 7 8.25 -0.09 5.92
C TYR A 7 8.55 0.63 4.60
N SER A 8 7.49 0.98 3.88
CA SER A 8 7.61 1.58 2.56
C SER A 8 8.16 3.01 2.61
N ALA A 9 8.90 3.39 1.58
CA ALA A 9 9.43 4.75 1.42
C ALA A 9 8.34 5.70 0.90
N ASP A 10 7.23 5.79 1.63
CA ASP A 10 6.09 6.66 1.39
C ASP A 10 5.61 7.36 2.67
N ALA A 11 4.69 8.29 2.52
CA ALA A 11 4.33 9.19 3.60
C ALA A 11 3.48 8.54 4.70
N ASP A 12 2.57 7.62 4.37
CA ASP A 12 1.67 7.01 5.35
C ASP A 12 2.40 5.99 6.22
N ASP A 13 3.23 5.12 5.64
CA ASP A 13 4.06 4.19 6.40
C ASP A 13 5.05 4.93 7.31
N ALA A 14 5.75 5.96 6.77
CA ALA A 14 6.67 6.76 7.55
C ALA A 14 5.96 7.51 8.69
N PHE A 15 4.77 8.06 8.46
CA PHE A 15 3.97 8.70 9.48
C PHE A 15 3.61 7.74 10.62
N MET A 16 3.21 6.51 10.29
CA MET A 16 2.90 5.48 11.28
C MET A 16 4.13 5.03 12.08
N ALA A 17 5.32 5.09 11.48
CA ALA A 17 6.60 4.71 12.08
C ALA A 17 7.28 5.83 12.90
N TRP A 18 6.70 7.04 12.99
CA TRP A 18 7.32 8.23 13.56
C TRP A 18 7.80 8.08 15.01
N SER A 19 7.07 7.33 15.83
CA SER A 19 7.35 7.21 17.28
C SER A 19 7.51 5.75 17.73
N LEU A 20 8.16 4.93 16.90
CA LEU A 20 8.50 3.55 17.27
C LEU A 20 9.52 3.51 18.41
N PRO A 21 9.62 2.37 19.15
CA PRO A 21 10.62 2.21 20.19
C PRO A 21 12.05 2.46 19.69
N GLU A 22 12.89 3.12 20.48
CA GLU A 22 14.27 3.50 20.12
C GLU A 22 15.18 2.30 19.78
N ASP A 23 14.86 1.11 20.31
CA ASP A 23 15.59 -0.13 20.06
C ASP A 23 15.15 -0.85 18.77
N TRP A 24 14.14 -0.33 18.08
CA TRP A 24 13.76 -0.82 16.75
C TRP A 24 14.65 -0.20 15.66
N GLU A 25 15.08 -1.02 14.75
CA GLU A 25 15.84 -0.58 13.58
C GLU A 25 14.91 -0.32 12.39
N HIS A 26 14.92 0.90 11.88
CA HIS A 26 14.14 1.28 10.70
C HIS A 26 14.82 0.76 9.43
N VAL A 27 14.10 -0.05 8.66
CA VAL A 27 14.55 -0.59 7.36
C VAL A 27 13.58 -0.10 6.29
N VAL A 28 14.01 0.88 5.51
CA VAL A 28 13.16 1.53 4.49
C VAL A 28 13.47 0.98 3.11
N SER A 29 12.44 0.55 2.39
CA SER A 29 12.55 0.08 1.01
C SER A 29 11.22 0.34 0.27
N ASP A 30 11.15 0.02 -1.02
CA ASP A 30 9.87 -0.01 -1.73
C ASP A 30 9.05 -1.25 -1.32
N ILE A 31 7.73 -1.16 -1.49
CA ILE A 31 6.82 -2.22 -1.01
C ILE A 31 7.00 -3.55 -1.75
N GLN A 32 7.37 -3.54 -3.03
CA GLN A 32 7.63 -4.79 -3.78
C GLN A 32 8.85 -5.52 -3.21
N THR A 33 9.92 -4.79 -2.91
CA THR A 33 11.12 -5.34 -2.25
C THR A 33 10.79 -5.88 -0.85
N LEU A 34 9.99 -5.16 -0.05
CA LEU A 34 9.55 -5.65 1.27
C LEU A 34 8.72 -6.92 1.16
N ASN A 35 7.83 -7.02 0.18
CA ASN A 35 7.07 -8.23 -0.12
C ASN A 35 7.99 -9.42 -0.43
N GLU A 36 9.00 -9.23 -1.27
CA GLU A 36 9.99 -10.26 -1.60
C GLU A 36 10.79 -10.70 -0.37
N TRP A 37 11.22 -9.74 0.47
CA TRP A 37 11.91 -10.04 1.72
C TRP A 37 11.03 -10.78 2.72
N ALA A 38 9.73 -10.52 2.74
CA ALA A 38 8.78 -11.25 3.59
C ALA A 38 8.64 -12.72 3.13
N LEU A 39 8.64 -13.01 1.81
CA LEU A 39 8.69 -14.38 1.30
C LEU A 39 9.91 -15.15 1.82
N GLU A 40 11.03 -14.47 2.03
CA GLU A 40 12.26 -15.05 2.55
C GLU A 40 12.35 -15.03 4.09
N GLY A 41 11.44 -14.35 4.79
CA GLY A 41 11.45 -14.23 6.25
C GLY A 41 12.57 -13.34 6.79
N ARG A 42 13.00 -12.32 6.03
CA ARG A 42 14.21 -11.53 6.35
C ARG A 42 14.06 -10.64 7.57
N LEU A 43 12.89 -10.03 7.78
CA LEU A 43 12.66 -9.02 8.82
C LEU A 43 11.80 -9.58 9.96
N GLU A 44 12.00 -9.04 11.15
CA GLU A 44 11.24 -9.41 12.34
C GLU A 44 9.81 -8.88 12.27
N VAL A 45 9.65 -7.61 11.87
CA VAL A 45 8.37 -6.95 11.63
C VAL A 45 8.47 -6.22 10.29
N THR A 46 7.45 -6.28 9.47
CA THR A 46 7.49 -5.62 8.15
C THR A 46 6.11 -5.24 7.65
N ALA A 47 6.04 -4.10 6.96
CA ALA A 47 4.93 -3.79 6.08
C ALA A 47 4.97 -4.75 4.89
N VAL A 48 3.80 -5.19 4.44
CA VAL A 48 3.60 -6.01 3.24
C VAL A 48 2.29 -5.60 2.57
N SER A 49 2.20 -5.77 1.26
CA SER A 49 0.91 -5.68 0.58
C SER A 49 -0.02 -6.80 1.06
N ALA A 50 -1.31 -6.55 1.15
CA ALA A 50 -2.29 -7.58 1.54
C ALA A 50 -2.28 -8.78 0.56
N HIS A 51 -1.95 -8.56 -0.72
CA HIS A 51 -1.69 -9.64 -1.67
C HIS A 51 -0.50 -10.52 -1.22
N ALA A 52 0.63 -9.91 -0.90
CA ALA A 52 1.82 -10.64 -0.46
C ALA A 52 1.59 -11.38 0.87
N TYR A 53 0.76 -10.82 1.77
CA TYR A 53 0.39 -11.48 3.02
C TYR A 53 -0.21 -12.86 2.81
N ALA A 54 -1.00 -13.07 1.77
CA ALA A 54 -1.56 -14.39 1.44
C ALA A 54 -0.48 -15.49 1.34
N HIS A 55 0.70 -15.14 0.82
CA HIS A 55 1.82 -16.07 0.59
C HIS A 55 2.75 -16.24 1.80
N VAL A 56 2.61 -15.44 2.85
CA VAL A 56 3.53 -15.45 4.01
C VAL A 56 2.84 -15.77 5.34
N ARG A 57 1.55 -16.11 5.33
CA ARG A 57 0.74 -16.42 6.53
C ARG A 57 1.30 -17.55 7.40
N ASP A 58 2.05 -18.45 6.82
CA ASP A 58 2.72 -19.54 7.54
C ASP A 58 3.93 -19.06 8.35
N ARG A 59 4.58 -17.98 7.94
CA ARG A 59 5.79 -17.40 8.54
C ARG A 59 5.53 -16.18 9.41
N TYR A 60 4.50 -15.41 9.07
CA TYR A 60 4.18 -14.15 9.71
C TYR A 60 2.77 -14.16 10.29
N GLU A 61 2.59 -13.44 11.37
CA GLU A 61 1.32 -13.15 12.00
C GLU A 61 0.88 -11.73 11.67
N LEU A 62 -0.40 -11.55 11.32
CA LEU A 62 -0.99 -10.25 11.02
C LEU A 62 -1.14 -9.44 12.31
N LEU A 63 -0.57 -8.23 12.34
CA LEU A 63 -0.77 -7.31 13.44
C LEU A 63 -2.11 -6.57 13.31
N PRO A 64 -2.77 -6.25 14.43
CA PRO A 64 -4.03 -5.52 14.40
C PRO A 64 -3.87 -4.04 14.03
N SER A 65 -2.65 -3.51 14.10
CA SER A 65 -2.31 -2.10 13.89
C SER A 65 -1.33 -1.95 12.74
N GLY A 66 -1.32 -0.79 12.08
CA GLY A 66 -0.42 -0.47 10.96
C GLY A 66 -1.00 -0.79 9.58
N ALA A 67 -2.31 -1.05 9.48
CA ALA A 67 -2.93 -1.27 8.18
C ALA A 67 -3.20 0.06 7.45
N SER A 68 -2.91 0.08 6.13
CA SER A 68 -3.36 1.12 5.20
C SER A 68 -4.53 0.58 4.39
N MET A 69 -5.73 1.16 4.57
CA MET A 69 -6.96 0.69 3.93
C MET A 69 -7.66 1.82 3.17
N GLY A 70 -8.06 1.54 1.94
CA GLY A 70 -8.86 2.44 1.12
C GLY A 70 -10.35 2.35 1.46
N LEU A 71 -10.97 3.47 1.78
CA LEU A 71 -12.38 3.58 2.15
C LEU A 71 -13.21 4.10 0.95
N GLY A 72 -13.38 3.28 -0.09
CA GLY A 72 -14.02 3.66 -1.34
C GLY A 72 -13.10 4.41 -2.31
N TYR A 73 -11.81 4.29 -2.13
CA TYR A 73 -10.75 4.78 -3.00
C TYR A 73 -9.53 3.85 -2.90
N GLY A 74 -8.62 3.93 -3.88
CA GLY A 74 -7.42 3.11 -3.86
C GLY A 74 -6.50 3.38 -5.04
N PRO A 75 -5.70 2.40 -5.44
CA PRO A 75 -4.86 2.50 -6.62
C PRO A 75 -5.67 2.83 -7.88
N VAL A 76 -5.12 3.72 -8.70
CA VAL A 76 -5.78 4.16 -9.93
C VAL A 76 -5.02 3.70 -11.17
N VAL A 77 -5.74 3.27 -12.20
CA VAL A 77 -5.16 3.11 -13.52
C VAL A 77 -5.34 4.42 -14.29
N VAL A 78 -4.24 4.96 -14.79
CA VAL A 78 -4.20 6.21 -15.53
C VAL A 78 -3.68 6.00 -16.96
N ALA A 79 -4.12 6.85 -17.88
CA ALA A 79 -3.66 6.92 -19.26
C ALA A 79 -3.77 8.37 -19.76
N PRO A 80 -3.19 8.75 -20.93
CA PRO A 80 -3.40 10.08 -21.51
C PRO A 80 -4.87 10.38 -21.81
N GLU A 81 -5.65 9.37 -22.18
CA GLU A 81 -7.10 9.43 -22.39
C GLU A 81 -7.77 8.27 -21.67
N PRO A 82 -9.01 8.42 -21.17
CA PRO A 82 -9.69 7.35 -20.45
C PRO A 82 -9.86 6.10 -21.32
N LEU A 83 -9.43 4.96 -20.81
CA LEU A 83 -9.59 3.66 -21.44
C LEU A 83 -10.70 2.87 -20.76
N SER A 84 -11.57 2.25 -21.54
CA SER A 84 -12.58 1.32 -21.03
C SER A 84 -11.92 0.02 -20.53
N ARG A 85 -12.63 -0.75 -19.66
CA ARG A 85 -12.19 -2.07 -19.19
C ARG A 85 -11.73 -2.98 -20.33
N GLY A 86 -12.50 -3.04 -21.43
CA GLY A 86 -12.17 -3.87 -22.59
C GLY A 86 -10.94 -3.38 -23.39
N GLN A 87 -10.58 -2.10 -23.30
CA GLN A 87 -9.33 -1.58 -23.85
C GLN A 87 -8.17 -1.91 -22.93
N LEU A 88 -8.32 -1.72 -21.61
CA LEU A 88 -7.30 -2.07 -20.60
C LEU A 88 -6.91 -3.55 -20.68
N GLN A 89 -7.87 -4.47 -20.88
CA GLN A 89 -7.59 -5.90 -21.06
C GLN A 89 -6.64 -6.22 -22.23
N ARG A 90 -6.51 -5.32 -23.20
CA ARG A 90 -5.67 -5.48 -24.40
C ARG A 90 -4.47 -4.54 -24.42
N THR A 91 -4.29 -3.75 -23.36
CA THR A 91 -3.21 -2.77 -23.22
C THR A 91 -2.14 -3.31 -22.28
N GLU A 92 -0.88 -3.12 -22.63
CA GLU A 92 0.20 -3.32 -21.66
C GLU A 92 0.13 -2.20 -20.61
N ILE A 93 0.00 -2.58 -19.32
CA ILE A 93 -0.11 -1.66 -18.20
C ILE A 93 1.20 -1.68 -17.41
N ALA A 94 1.81 -0.52 -17.19
CA ALA A 94 2.93 -0.38 -16.28
C ALA A 94 2.44 -0.57 -14.84
N VAL A 95 3.09 -1.49 -14.08
CA VAL A 95 2.67 -1.84 -12.71
C VAL A 95 3.86 -1.76 -11.76
N PRO A 96 3.66 -1.41 -10.48
CA PRO A 96 4.77 -1.24 -9.52
C PRO A 96 5.34 -2.57 -9.00
N GLY A 97 4.61 -3.65 -9.21
CA GLY A 97 5.02 -4.99 -8.78
C GLY A 97 3.86 -5.96 -8.75
N THR A 98 4.13 -7.23 -9.00
CA THR A 98 3.11 -8.29 -9.12
C THR A 98 2.61 -8.81 -7.77
N LEU A 99 3.30 -8.49 -6.67
CA LEU A 99 2.88 -8.81 -5.31
C LEU A 99 2.10 -7.68 -4.63
N THR A 100 1.87 -6.55 -5.31
CA THR A 100 1.10 -5.45 -4.75
C THR A 100 -0.40 -5.76 -4.75
N THR A 101 -1.13 -5.24 -3.76
CA THR A 101 -2.60 -5.37 -3.72
C THR A 101 -3.26 -4.73 -4.94
N GLY A 102 -2.75 -3.58 -5.38
CA GLY A 102 -3.27 -2.92 -6.58
C GLY A 102 -3.20 -3.81 -7.82
N PHE A 103 -2.12 -4.59 -7.98
CA PHE A 103 -2.00 -5.56 -9.07
C PHE A 103 -3.06 -6.66 -8.98
N LEU A 104 -3.25 -7.27 -7.80
CA LEU A 104 -4.24 -8.32 -7.60
C LEU A 104 -5.65 -7.81 -7.92
N VAL A 105 -6.04 -6.67 -7.35
CA VAL A 105 -7.39 -6.12 -7.54
C VAL A 105 -7.62 -5.65 -8.98
N LEU A 106 -6.59 -5.12 -9.65
CA LEU A 106 -6.67 -4.81 -11.08
C LEU A 106 -6.88 -6.08 -11.92
N ARG A 107 -6.21 -7.18 -11.59
CA ARG A 107 -6.41 -8.49 -12.25
C ARG A 107 -7.85 -8.95 -12.09
N GLU A 108 -8.41 -8.86 -10.89
CA GLU A 108 -9.82 -9.19 -10.64
C GLU A 108 -10.77 -8.26 -11.40
N TYR A 109 -10.53 -6.94 -11.36
CA TYR A 109 -11.29 -5.98 -12.15
C TYR A 109 -11.28 -6.31 -13.64
N LEU A 110 -10.16 -6.73 -14.20
CA LEU A 110 -10.04 -7.07 -15.62
C LEU A 110 -10.60 -8.46 -15.94
N GLY A 111 -10.83 -9.32 -14.95
CA GLY A 111 -11.40 -10.66 -15.10
C GLY A 111 -10.36 -11.72 -15.44
N GLY A 112 -9.12 -11.55 -15.02
CA GLY A 112 -8.00 -12.47 -15.17
C GLY A 112 -6.69 -11.80 -15.56
N ASP A 113 -5.74 -12.60 -16.00
CA ASP A 113 -4.41 -12.11 -16.38
C ASP A 113 -4.46 -11.08 -17.50
N PHE A 114 -3.57 -10.10 -17.43
CA PHE A 114 -3.46 -9.00 -18.37
C PHE A 114 -2.00 -8.72 -18.75
N LEU A 115 -1.79 -8.05 -19.87
CA LEU A 115 -0.46 -7.64 -20.29
C LEU A 115 0.08 -6.56 -19.36
N HIS A 116 1.24 -6.80 -18.76
CA HIS A 116 1.85 -5.83 -17.86
C HIS A 116 3.37 -5.81 -17.97
N ARG A 117 3.94 -4.71 -17.52
CA ARG A 117 5.39 -4.50 -17.39
C ARG A 117 5.66 -3.91 -16.01
N VAL A 118 6.57 -4.52 -15.25
CA VAL A 118 6.98 -3.98 -13.94
C VAL A 118 7.88 -2.75 -14.15
N VAL A 119 7.55 -1.67 -13.45
CA VAL A 119 8.26 -0.39 -13.48
C VAL A 119 8.35 0.12 -12.02
N PRO A 120 9.47 0.75 -11.60
CA PRO A 120 9.53 1.40 -10.29
C PRO A 120 8.32 2.31 -10.07
N PHE A 121 7.71 2.24 -8.89
CA PHE A 121 6.42 2.92 -8.62
C PHE A 121 6.49 4.44 -8.86
N ASP A 122 7.63 5.07 -8.57
CA ASP A 122 7.90 6.48 -8.73
C ASP A 122 8.16 6.91 -10.19
N GLU A 123 8.38 5.95 -11.10
CA GLU A 123 8.56 6.21 -12.54
C GLU A 123 7.28 6.03 -13.37
N ILE A 124 6.22 5.37 -12.82
CA ILE A 124 5.02 5.00 -13.58
C ILE A 124 4.33 6.22 -14.19
N LEU A 125 4.16 7.31 -13.43
CA LEU A 125 3.52 8.53 -13.95
C LEU A 125 4.30 9.14 -15.12
N ASP A 126 5.62 9.19 -15.00
CA ASP A 126 6.51 9.71 -16.05
C ASP A 126 6.54 8.80 -17.29
N GLU A 127 6.47 7.48 -17.10
CA GLU A 127 6.34 6.50 -18.19
C GLU A 127 5.07 6.74 -19.01
N VAL A 128 3.94 6.97 -18.33
CA VAL A 128 2.66 7.23 -19.00
C VAL A 128 2.65 8.63 -19.61
N ALA A 129 3.05 9.66 -18.89
CA ALA A 129 3.04 11.04 -19.36
C ALA A 129 3.97 11.26 -20.57
N SER A 130 5.09 10.54 -20.64
CA SER A 130 6.01 10.60 -21.79
C SER A 130 5.62 9.68 -22.95
N GLY A 131 4.57 8.88 -22.82
CA GLY A 131 4.12 7.93 -23.85
C GLY A 131 4.97 6.66 -23.95
N ARG A 132 5.87 6.37 -23.01
CA ARG A 132 6.63 5.11 -22.93
C ARG A 132 5.76 3.95 -22.43
N ALA A 133 4.70 4.25 -21.65
CA ALA A 133 3.64 3.32 -21.32
C ALA A 133 2.29 3.88 -21.77
N THR A 134 1.39 3.02 -22.24
CA THR A 134 0.04 3.42 -22.66
C THR A 134 -0.87 3.67 -21.45
N ALA A 135 -0.70 2.89 -20.39
CA ALA A 135 -1.41 3.02 -19.14
C ALA A 135 -0.51 2.62 -17.97
N GLY A 136 -0.83 3.08 -16.77
CA GLY A 136 -0.08 2.75 -15.56
C GLY A 136 -0.97 2.59 -14.34
N LEU A 137 -0.65 1.61 -13.49
CA LEU A 137 -1.26 1.43 -12.18
C LEU A 137 -0.48 2.24 -11.15
N VAL A 138 -1.09 3.28 -10.63
CA VAL A 138 -0.46 4.27 -9.75
C VAL A 138 -0.87 4.01 -8.30
N LEU A 139 0.13 3.96 -7.44
CA LEU A 139 0.00 3.83 -5.99
C LEU A 139 0.46 5.12 -5.30
N HIS A 140 0.34 5.15 -3.98
CA HIS A 140 0.85 6.20 -3.09
C HIS A 140 0.38 7.61 -3.51
N GLU A 141 1.16 8.63 -3.26
CA GLU A 141 0.82 10.03 -3.56
C GLU A 141 0.57 10.31 -5.05
N GLY A 142 1.07 9.45 -5.93
CA GLY A 142 0.83 9.53 -7.37
C GLY A 142 -0.66 9.56 -7.73
N GLN A 143 -1.51 8.92 -6.92
CA GLN A 143 -2.98 8.93 -7.06
C GLN A 143 -3.60 10.33 -6.92
N LEU A 144 -2.90 11.27 -6.32
CA LEU A 144 -3.37 12.63 -6.06
C LEU A 144 -2.83 13.66 -7.07
N ILE A 145 -1.85 13.28 -7.91
CA ILE A 145 -1.14 14.23 -8.77
C ILE A 145 -1.21 13.92 -10.27
N TYR A 146 -1.73 12.76 -10.69
CA TYR A 146 -1.75 12.36 -12.11
C TYR A 146 -2.46 13.39 -13.02
N GLU A 147 -3.50 14.06 -12.54
CA GLU A 147 -4.21 15.10 -13.30
C GLU A 147 -3.33 16.31 -13.61
N ARG A 148 -2.37 16.64 -12.71
CA ARG A 148 -1.39 17.73 -12.93
C ARG A 148 -0.46 17.44 -14.11
N LEU A 149 -0.32 16.17 -14.48
CA LEU A 149 0.47 15.70 -15.62
C LEU A 149 -0.36 15.53 -16.90
N GLY A 150 -1.64 15.96 -16.87
CA GLY A 150 -2.55 15.83 -18.01
C GLY A 150 -3.03 14.40 -18.25
N LEU A 151 -2.92 13.52 -17.26
CA LEU A 151 -3.41 12.14 -17.34
C LEU A 151 -4.84 12.03 -16.85
N ALA A 152 -5.56 11.06 -17.38
CA ALA A 152 -6.95 10.76 -17.02
C ALA A 152 -7.05 9.42 -16.27
N LYS A 153 -7.94 9.36 -15.28
CA LYS A 153 -8.29 8.13 -14.58
C LYS A 153 -9.10 7.21 -15.47
N CYS A 154 -8.65 5.97 -15.66
CA CYS A 154 -9.40 4.91 -16.32
C CYS A 154 -10.30 4.17 -15.34
N VAL A 155 -9.75 3.81 -14.17
CA VAL A 155 -10.45 3.15 -13.07
C VAL A 155 -9.74 3.43 -11.75
N ASP A 156 -10.51 3.56 -10.68
CA ASP A 156 -10.05 3.43 -9.30
C ASP A 156 -10.43 2.02 -8.83
N VAL A 157 -9.43 1.18 -8.57
CA VAL A 157 -9.70 -0.22 -8.19
C VAL A 157 -10.16 -0.35 -6.74
N GLY A 158 -9.93 0.66 -5.89
CA GLY A 158 -10.48 0.70 -4.54
C GLY A 158 -11.96 1.07 -4.53
N GLU A 159 -12.38 2.03 -5.37
CA GLU A 159 -13.79 2.35 -5.60
C GLU A 159 -14.55 1.12 -6.12
N TRP A 160 -13.98 0.43 -7.12
CA TRP A 160 -14.55 -0.81 -7.66
C TRP A 160 -14.65 -1.90 -6.59
N TRP A 161 -13.58 -2.16 -5.82
CA TRP A 161 -13.57 -3.15 -4.74
C TRP A 161 -14.68 -2.90 -3.73
N THR A 162 -14.80 -1.66 -3.25
CA THR A 162 -15.83 -1.29 -2.26
C THR A 162 -17.24 -1.46 -2.82
N ALA A 163 -17.44 -1.15 -4.11
CA ALA A 163 -18.74 -1.35 -4.76
C ALA A 163 -19.12 -2.83 -4.87
N GLU A 164 -18.15 -3.73 -5.13
CA GLU A 164 -18.39 -5.16 -5.27
C GLU A 164 -18.55 -5.88 -3.91
N THR A 165 -17.75 -5.50 -2.91
CA THR A 165 -17.67 -6.25 -1.64
C THR A 165 -18.38 -5.57 -0.47
N GLY A 166 -18.58 -4.26 -0.54
CA GLY A 166 -19.03 -3.44 0.58
C GLY A 166 -17.97 -3.27 1.70
N LEU A 167 -16.71 -3.63 1.45
CA LEU A 167 -15.62 -3.62 2.42
C LEU A 167 -14.55 -2.58 2.04
N PRO A 168 -13.76 -2.08 3.02
CA PRO A 168 -12.55 -1.33 2.72
C PRO A 168 -11.55 -2.18 1.91
N LEU A 169 -10.73 -1.55 1.08
CA LEU A 169 -9.66 -2.23 0.37
C LEU A 169 -8.39 -2.29 1.24
N PRO A 170 -7.96 -3.47 1.73
CA PRO A 170 -6.70 -3.58 2.46
C PRO A 170 -5.54 -3.49 1.48
N LEU A 171 -4.75 -2.42 1.56
CA LEU A 171 -3.60 -2.17 0.69
C LEU A 171 -2.29 -2.64 1.30
N GLY A 172 -1.93 -2.05 2.43
CA GLY A 172 -0.77 -2.37 3.23
C GLY A 172 -1.17 -2.96 4.58
N LEU A 173 -0.40 -3.91 5.06
CA LEU A 173 -0.56 -4.59 6.34
C LEU A 173 0.79 -4.63 7.05
N VAL A 174 0.81 -4.64 8.37
CA VAL A 174 2.03 -4.93 9.12
C VAL A 174 1.93 -6.33 9.71
N VAL A 175 3.01 -7.08 9.55
CA VAL A 175 3.12 -8.47 9.99
C VAL A 175 4.36 -8.68 10.87
N ALA A 176 4.26 -9.53 11.88
CA ALA A 176 5.38 -9.96 12.71
C ALA A 176 5.75 -11.41 12.40
N ARG A 177 7.06 -11.69 12.26
CA ARG A 177 7.54 -13.06 12.07
C ARG A 177 7.17 -13.88 13.31
N ARG A 178 6.80 -15.15 13.13
CA ARG A 178 6.22 -15.99 14.19
C ARG A 178 7.12 -16.26 15.39
N ASP A 179 8.41 -15.91 15.33
CA ASP A 179 9.35 -15.96 16.45
C ASP A 179 9.41 -14.62 17.24
N VAL A 180 8.61 -13.63 16.84
CA VAL A 180 8.44 -12.33 17.51
C VAL A 180 7.15 -12.35 18.34
N ASP A 181 7.13 -11.64 19.45
CA ASP A 181 5.92 -11.37 20.22
C ASP A 181 5.01 -10.39 19.44
N ALA A 182 4.02 -10.95 18.74
CA ALA A 182 3.11 -10.18 17.89
C ALA A 182 2.23 -9.20 18.68
N ASP A 183 1.84 -9.56 19.91
CA ASP A 183 1.04 -8.68 20.79
C ASP A 183 1.86 -7.45 21.21
N ALA A 184 3.12 -7.67 21.61
CA ALA A 184 4.03 -6.57 21.95
C ALA A 184 4.33 -5.68 20.73
N ALA A 185 4.55 -6.27 19.56
CA ALA A 185 4.81 -5.54 18.34
C ALA A 185 3.57 -4.71 17.88
N GLY A 186 2.38 -5.29 17.93
CA GLY A 186 1.13 -4.60 17.63
C GLY A 186 0.85 -3.45 18.61
N ALA A 187 1.12 -3.65 19.91
CA ALA A 187 0.98 -2.60 20.91
C ALA A 187 1.95 -1.43 20.67
N ALA A 188 3.20 -1.73 20.29
CA ALA A 188 4.20 -0.69 19.97
C ALA A 188 3.78 0.15 18.76
N LEU A 189 3.30 -0.50 17.69
CA LEU A 189 2.75 0.19 16.51
C LEU A 189 1.54 1.06 16.87
N ARG A 190 0.60 0.53 17.62
CA ARG A 190 -0.58 1.30 18.08
C ARG A 190 -0.18 2.55 18.82
N VAL A 191 0.82 2.46 19.71
CA VAL A 191 1.36 3.62 20.45
C VAL A 191 2.00 4.62 19.49
N SER A 192 2.82 4.15 18.53
CA SER A 192 3.46 5.00 17.53
C SER A 192 2.43 5.76 16.68
N ILE A 193 1.43 5.05 16.13
CA ILE A 193 0.36 5.65 15.32
C ILE A 193 -0.44 6.66 16.15
N GLY A 194 -0.82 6.30 17.37
CA GLY A 194 -1.53 7.22 18.27
C GLY A 194 -0.74 8.47 18.60
N ALA A 195 0.57 8.34 18.84
CA ALA A 195 1.47 9.47 19.06
C ALA A 195 1.60 10.36 17.81
N ALA A 196 1.72 9.75 16.61
CA ALA A 196 1.79 10.48 15.34
C ALA A 196 0.50 11.27 15.07
N LEU A 197 -0.67 10.67 15.33
CA LEU A 197 -1.96 11.36 15.20
C LEU A 197 -2.12 12.51 16.19
N ALA A 198 -1.61 12.36 17.43
CA ALA A 198 -1.64 13.41 18.45
C ALA A 198 -0.63 14.55 18.20
N ASN A 199 0.47 14.29 17.47
CA ASN A 199 1.53 15.25 17.15
C ASN A 199 1.69 15.36 15.62
N ARG A 200 0.57 15.58 14.94
CA ARG A 200 0.43 15.46 13.48
C ARG A 200 1.46 16.32 12.71
N GLU A 201 1.78 17.52 13.17
CA GLU A 201 2.69 18.43 12.48
C GLU A 201 4.12 17.87 12.46
N GLU A 202 4.63 17.41 13.59
CA GLU A 202 5.98 16.80 13.67
C GLU A 202 6.06 15.47 12.93
N ALA A 203 5.00 14.64 13.01
CA ALA A 203 4.93 13.38 12.29
C ALA A 203 4.86 13.57 10.77
N LEU A 204 4.13 14.58 10.28
CA LEU A 204 4.13 14.96 8.86
C LEU A 204 5.48 15.50 8.41
N ALA A 205 6.17 16.30 9.25
CA ALA A 205 7.51 16.79 8.94
C ALA A 205 8.52 15.64 8.83
N PHE A 206 8.39 14.61 9.67
CA PHE A 206 9.19 13.38 9.55
C PHE A 206 8.85 12.61 8.25
N ALA A 207 7.56 12.39 7.98
CA ALA A 207 7.09 11.68 6.80
C ALA A 207 7.49 12.37 5.49
N ALA A 208 7.61 13.70 5.48
CA ALA A 208 8.07 14.49 4.33
C ALA A 208 9.48 14.10 3.86
N GLY A 209 10.30 13.53 4.73
CA GLY A 209 11.63 13.00 4.36
C GLY A 209 11.57 11.75 3.47
N TYR A 210 10.40 11.12 3.36
CA TYR A 210 10.19 9.87 2.62
C TYR A 210 9.33 10.06 1.37
N SER A 211 8.55 11.15 1.29
CA SER A 211 7.75 11.44 0.11
C SER A 211 8.61 11.96 -1.04
N ARG A 212 8.25 11.59 -2.27
CA ARG A 212 9.02 11.93 -3.47
C ARG A 212 8.25 12.89 -4.37
N GLY A 213 8.71 14.15 -4.39
CA GLY A 213 8.26 15.13 -5.41
C GLY A 213 6.85 15.67 -5.25
N VAL A 214 6.22 15.51 -4.07
CA VAL A 214 4.93 16.10 -3.75
C VAL A 214 5.06 17.25 -2.76
N ASP A 215 4.13 18.20 -2.82
CA ASP A 215 4.04 19.30 -1.87
C ASP A 215 3.46 18.83 -0.51
N ALA A 216 3.65 19.63 0.53
CA ALA A 216 3.21 19.29 1.89
C ALA A 216 1.68 19.09 2.00
N GLU A 217 0.88 19.76 1.17
CA GLU A 217 -0.57 19.60 1.15
C GLU A 217 -0.96 18.23 0.59
N THR A 218 -0.36 17.84 -0.53
CA THR A 218 -0.56 16.51 -1.15
C THR A 218 -0.14 15.39 -0.20
N LEU A 219 1.01 15.54 0.48
CA LEU A 219 1.49 14.60 1.50
C LEU A 219 0.50 14.48 2.65
N ALA A 220 0.08 15.60 3.24
CA ALA A 220 -0.87 15.60 4.35
C ALA A 220 -2.22 14.96 3.96
N ARG A 221 -2.65 15.18 2.71
CA ARG A 221 -3.86 14.58 2.17
C ARG A 221 -3.72 13.07 1.99
N HIS A 222 -2.56 12.59 1.51
CA HIS A 222 -2.29 11.16 1.38
C HIS A 222 -2.33 10.47 2.74
N VAL A 223 -1.62 11.01 3.73
CA VAL A 223 -1.65 10.50 5.11
C VAL A 223 -3.08 10.49 5.68
N GLU A 224 -3.89 11.54 5.44
CA GLU A 224 -5.28 11.59 5.89
C GLU A 224 -6.15 10.47 5.29
N LEU A 225 -5.91 10.10 4.04
CA LEU A 225 -6.64 9.02 3.38
C LEU A 225 -6.30 7.65 3.99
N TYR A 226 -5.02 7.37 4.21
CA TYR A 226 -4.56 6.01 4.51
C TYR A 226 -4.22 5.76 5.98
N VAL A 227 -4.02 6.81 6.80
CA VAL A 227 -3.83 6.67 8.26
C VAL A 227 -5.09 7.13 8.99
N ASN A 228 -5.89 6.18 9.41
CA ASN A 228 -7.21 6.38 10.01
C ASN A 228 -7.44 5.40 11.20
N GLU A 229 -8.69 5.26 11.65
CA GLU A 229 -9.03 4.39 12.77
C GLU A 229 -8.65 2.92 12.51
N LEU A 230 -8.75 2.45 11.25
CA LEU A 230 -8.35 1.09 10.87
C LEU A 230 -6.83 0.89 10.92
N SER A 231 -6.04 1.97 10.81
CA SER A 231 -4.60 1.91 11.01
C SER A 231 -4.22 1.75 12.49
N VAL A 232 -5.01 2.36 13.39
CA VAL A 232 -4.82 2.18 14.85
C VAL A 232 -5.21 0.77 15.29
N ASP A 233 -6.36 0.30 14.80
CA ASP A 233 -6.85 -1.07 15.00
C ASP A 233 -7.82 -1.42 13.86
N MET A 234 -7.46 -2.41 13.05
CA MET A 234 -8.29 -2.79 11.91
C MET A 234 -9.64 -3.42 12.31
N GLY A 235 -9.79 -3.87 13.55
CA GLY A 235 -11.01 -4.46 14.08
C GLY A 235 -11.51 -5.68 13.32
N GLU A 236 -12.79 -6.01 13.47
CA GLU A 236 -13.42 -7.13 12.74
C GLU A 236 -13.64 -6.80 11.26
N GLU A 237 -13.98 -5.56 10.94
CA GLU A 237 -14.22 -5.12 9.56
C GLU A 237 -12.95 -5.21 8.71
N GLY A 238 -11.82 -4.70 9.21
CA GLY A 238 -10.54 -4.79 8.53
C GLY A 238 -10.06 -6.23 8.39
N ARG A 239 -10.21 -7.07 9.43
CA ARG A 239 -9.86 -8.51 9.34
C ARG A 239 -10.69 -9.22 8.27
N ARG A 240 -11.99 -8.97 8.23
CA ARG A 240 -12.88 -9.53 7.21
C ARG A 240 -12.49 -9.07 5.81
N ALA A 241 -12.10 -7.81 5.64
CA ALA A 241 -11.62 -7.28 4.37
C ALA A 241 -10.34 -7.98 3.91
N VAL A 242 -9.39 -8.22 4.84
CA VAL A 242 -8.17 -8.98 4.55
C VAL A 242 -8.49 -10.43 4.15
N GLU A 243 -9.38 -11.10 4.87
CA GLU A 243 -9.79 -12.48 4.54
C GLU A 243 -10.42 -12.58 3.16
N GLU A 244 -11.32 -11.64 2.80
CA GLU A 244 -11.96 -11.57 1.49
C GLU A 244 -10.93 -11.39 0.37
N LEU A 245 -9.96 -10.49 0.55
CA LEU A 245 -8.93 -10.25 -0.44
C LEU A 245 -7.98 -11.45 -0.59
N VAL A 246 -7.56 -12.04 0.53
CA VAL A 246 -6.67 -13.21 0.53
C VAL A 246 -7.33 -14.42 -0.15
N ALA A 247 -8.65 -14.55 -0.07
CA ALA A 247 -9.39 -15.62 -0.74
C ALA A 247 -9.33 -15.55 -2.27
N LEU A 248 -8.97 -14.40 -2.85
CA LEU A 248 -8.75 -14.26 -4.31
C LEU A 248 -7.41 -14.84 -4.78
N VAL A 249 -6.51 -15.16 -3.85
CA VAL A 249 -5.17 -15.63 -4.19
C VAL A 249 -5.18 -17.15 -4.28
N ASP A 250 -4.97 -17.68 -5.48
CA ASP A 250 -4.74 -19.11 -5.71
C ASP A 250 -3.35 -19.48 -5.14
N LEU A 251 -3.31 -20.30 -4.07
CA LEU A 251 -2.10 -20.73 -3.37
C LEU A 251 -1.65 -22.12 -3.82
#